data_6aa43418319b6a607eae93af776814cd
#
_entry.id   6aa43418319b6a607eae93af776814cd
#
_cell.length_a   1.000
_cell.length_b   1.000
_cell.length_c   1.000
_cell.angle_alpha   90.00
_cell.angle_beta   90.00
_cell.angle_gamma   90.00
#
_symmetry.space_group_name_H-M   'P 1'
#
loop_
_entity.id
_entity.type
_entity.pdbx_description
1 polymer ?
#
loop_
_entity_poly.entity_id
_entity_poly.type
_entity_poly.pdbx_seq_one_letter_code
_entity_poly.pdbx_strand_id
1 'polypeptide(L)'
;MFNELETSILVKDPSGNTWFMDGNGNISVTAPNDITITAGANISITAGQNITSSAALNISESAGVNKATTVGALNTMFVGGDSMATIMGKLTEMIEGDVISETKQGKTTINSEKGIESSSNGAINKHAQTEVQNNSAEKSKQF
;
A
#
# COMPACT_ATOMS: atom_id res chain seq x y z
N MET A 1 24.40 19.98 -24.85
CA MET A 1 25.84 20.23 -24.91
C MET A 1 26.52 18.90 -24.66
N PHE A 2 27.42 18.51 -25.55
CA PHE A 2 28.28 17.36 -25.36
C PHE A 2 29.62 17.87 -24.83
N ASN A 3 30.07 17.37 -23.72
CA ASN A 3 31.36 17.74 -23.15
C ASN A 3 32.31 16.52 -23.25
N GLU A 4 33.12 16.50 -24.29
CA GLU A 4 34.08 15.40 -24.55
C GLU A 4 35.19 15.32 -23.51
N LEU A 5 35.51 16.42 -22.82
CA LEU A 5 36.54 16.46 -21.76
C LEU A 5 36.05 15.87 -20.44
N GLU A 6 34.72 15.98 -20.17
CA GLU A 6 34.09 15.46 -18.94
C GLU A 6 33.26 14.21 -19.21
N THR A 7 33.25 13.71 -20.46
CA THR A 7 32.46 12.52 -20.89
C THR A 7 30.98 12.58 -20.49
N SER A 8 30.41 13.79 -20.32
CA SER A 8 29.04 14.03 -19.90
C SER A 8 28.15 14.59 -21.03
N ILE A 9 26.86 14.34 -20.92
CA ILE A 9 25.85 14.89 -21.83
C ILE A 9 24.84 15.68 -20.99
N LEU A 10 24.69 16.97 -21.29
CA LEU A 10 23.70 17.83 -20.67
C LEU A 10 22.78 18.45 -21.74
N VAL A 11 21.50 18.15 -21.67
CA VAL A 11 20.45 18.89 -22.35
C VAL A 11 19.78 19.78 -21.33
N LYS A 12 19.79 21.09 -21.59
CA LYS A 12 19.21 22.10 -20.70
C LYS A 12 18.47 23.16 -21.51
N ASP A 13 17.32 23.59 -21.00
CA ASP A 13 16.58 24.72 -21.55
C ASP A 13 16.68 25.97 -20.63
N PRO A 14 16.24 27.15 -21.11
CA PRO A 14 16.28 28.38 -20.30
C PRO A 14 15.38 28.36 -19.06
N SER A 15 14.36 27.49 -19.01
CA SER A 15 13.44 27.36 -17.86
C SER A 15 14.01 26.54 -16.71
N GLY A 16 15.14 25.85 -16.94
CA GLY A 16 15.83 25.04 -15.94
C GLY A 16 15.54 23.54 -16.02
N ASN A 17 14.80 23.07 -17.03
CA ASN A 17 14.68 21.63 -17.29
C ASN A 17 16.02 21.05 -17.70
N THR A 18 16.36 19.88 -17.16
CA THR A 18 17.62 19.20 -17.48
C THR A 18 17.42 17.70 -17.72
N TRP A 19 18.17 17.19 -18.70
CA TRP A 19 18.46 15.77 -18.87
C TRP A 19 19.96 15.62 -18.84
N PHE A 20 20.50 14.98 -17.82
CA PHE A 20 21.93 14.90 -17.56
C PHE A 20 22.41 13.46 -17.44
N MET A 21 23.44 13.11 -18.19
CA MET A 21 24.21 11.88 -18.11
C MET A 21 25.65 12.24 -17.70
N ASP A 22 26.10 11.74 -16.56
CA ASP A 22 27.34 12.19 -15.91
C ASP A 22 28.61 11.48 -16.42
N GLY A 23 28.48 10.53 -17.34
CA GLY A 23 29.60 9.71 -17.84
C GLY A 23 30.01 8.58 -16.89
N ASN A 24 29.44 8.48 -15.68
CA ASN A 24 29.71 7.44 -14.69
C ASN A 24 28.55 6.42 -14.57
N GLY A 25 27.64 6.43 -15.52
CA GLY A 25 26.49 5.52 -15.57
C GLY A 25 25.22 6.04 -14.88
N ASN A 26 25.17 7.33 -14.49
CA ASN A 26 23.98 7.92 -13.90
C ASN A 26 23.24 8.82 -14.88
N ILE A 27 21.92 8.78 -14.81
CA ILE A 27 21.01 9.67 -15.55
C ILE A 27 20.14 10.41 -14.56
N SER A 28 20.07 11.73 -14.67
CA SER A 28 19.22 12.60 -13.87
C SER A 28 18.28 13.41 -14.78
N VAL A 29 16.99 13.40 -14.45
CA VAL A 29 15.97 14.22 -15.10
C VAL A 29 15.38 15.16 -14.07
N THR A 30 15.43 16.45 -14.32
CA THR A 30 14.93 17.47 -13.40
C THR A 30 14.07 18.48 -14.14
N ALA A 31 12.91 18.80 -13.57
CA ALA A 31 12.07 19.91 -14.03
C ALA A 31 11.66 20.76 -12.83
N PRO A 32 11.71 22.11 -12.91
CA PRO A 32 11.21 22.99 -11.87
C PRO A 32 9.70 22.84 -11.60
N ASN A 33 8.93 22.43 -12.59
CA ASN A 33 7.49 22.22 -12.51
C ASN A 33 7.15 20.74 -12.61
N ASP A 34 6.72 20.28 -13.79
CA ASP A 34 6.14 18.97 -13.97
C ASP A 34 6.97 18.05 -14.87
N ILE A 35 6.97 16.76 -14.58
CA ILE A 35 7.44 15.72 -15.46
C ILE A 35 6.25 14.80 -15.75
N THR A 36 5.87 14.67 -17.02
CA THR A 36 4.83 13.75 -17.46
C THR A 36 5.44 12.63 -18.29
N ILE A 37 5.17 11.38 -17.90
CA ILE A 37 5.59 10.19 -18.64
C ILE A 37 4.33 9.48 -19.12
N THR A 38 4.12 9.42 -20.44
CA THR A 38 2.94 8.80 -21.04
C THR A 38 3.37 7.80 -22.10
N ALA A 39 2.78 6.62 -22.09
CA ALA A 39 2.98 5.62 -23.14
C ALA A 39 1.63 5.12 -23.65
N GLY A 40 1.53 4.92 -24.97
CA GLY A 40 0.34 4.34 -25.58
C GLY A 40 0.15 2.84 -25.31
N ALA A 41 1.21 2.15 -24.84
CA ALA A 41 1.15 0.74 -24.48
C ALA A 41 1.61 0.52 -23.03
N ASN A 42 2.91 0.50 -22.74
CA ASN A 42 3.44 0.11 -21.44
C ASN A 42 4.53 1.06 -20.96
N ILE A 43 4.61 1.24 -19.64
CA ILE A 43 5.76 1.78 -18.92
C ILE A 43 6.26 0.70 -18.00
N SER A 44 7.56 0.34 -18.09
CA SER A 44 8.21 -0.60 -17.19
C SER A 44 9.31 0.12 -16.42
N ILE A 45 9.28 0.02 -15.09
CA ILE A 45 10.30 0.58 -14.21
C ILE A 45 10.90 -0.57 -13.41
N THR A 46 12.20 -0.82 -13.59
CA THR A 46 12.91 -1.92 -12.95
C THR A 46 14.22 -1.41 -12.37
N ALA A 47 14.50 -1.75 -11.13
CA ALA A 47 15.78 -1.45 -10.48
C ALA A 47 16.37 -2.72 -9.87
N GLY A 48 17.68 -2.89 -9.95
CA GLY A 48 18.39 -4.00 -9.31
C GLY A 48 18.43 -3.93 -7.78
N GLN A 49 18.18 -2.75 -7.21
CA GLN A 49 18.17 -2.54 -5.76
C GLN A 49 16.87 -1.87 -5.29
N ASN A 50 16.70 -0.58 -5.50
CA ASN A 50 15.62 0.18 -4.90
C ASN A 50 14.85 1.02 -5.93
N ILE A 51 13.54 1.11 -5.74
CA ILE A 51 12.68 2.12 -6.34
C ILE A 51 12.04 2.91 -5.19
N THR A 52 12.23 4.23 -5.19
CA THR A 52 11.67 5.11 -4.17
C THR A 52 10.70 6.10 -4.81
N SER A 53 9.48 6.17 -4.27
CA SER A 53 8.48 7.19 -4.64
C SER A 53 8.15 8.02 -3.42
N SER A 54 8.24 9.34 -3.53
CA SER A 54 7.93 10.27 -2.45
C SER A 54 7.19 11.49 -2.98
N ALA A 55 6.16 11.91 -2.30
CA ALA A 55 5.43 13.15 -2.59
C ALA A 55 5.09 13.88 -1.29
N ALA A 56 5.21 15.21 -1.31
CA ALA A 56 4.86 16.04 -0.16
C ALA A 56 3.34 16.06 0.12
N LEU A 57 2.52 15.84 -0.89
CA LEU A 57 1.06 15.88 -0.77
C LEU A 57 0.42 14.53 -1.07
N ASN A 58 0.42 14.08 -2.32
CA ASN A 58 -0.36 12.92 -2.73
C ASN A 58 0.44 11.97 -3.62
N ILE A 59 0.25 10.66 -3.40
CA ILE A 59 0.56 9.61 -4.35
C ILE A 59 -0.76 8.94 -4.68
N SER A 60 -1.15 8.92 -5.97
CA SER A 60 -2.39 8.29 -6.44
C SER A 60 -2.05 7.19 -7.43
N GLU A 61 -2.59 6.00 -7.19
CA GLU A 61 -2.44 4.84 -8.06
C GLU A 61 -3.81 4.32 -8.47
N SER A 62 -4.02 4.12 -9.77
CA SER A 62 -5.27 3.59 -10.32
C SER A 62 -4.99 2.49 -11.33
N ALA A 63 -5.71 1.39 -11.22
CA ALA A 63 -5.67 0.28 -12.16
C ALA A 63 -7.08 -0.05 -12.62
N GLY A 64 -7.33 -0.04 -13.92
CA GLY A 64 -8.66 -0.32 -14.48
C GLY A 64 -9.10 -1.79 -14.33
N VAL A 65 -8.16 -2.71 -14.20
CA VAL A 65 -8.45 -4.16 -14.07
C VAL A 65 -7.76 -4.76 -12.85
N ASN A 66 -6.44 -4.82 -12.83
CA ASN A 66 -5.70 -5.51 -11.78
C ASN A 66 -4.57 -4.66 -11.22
N LYS A 67 -4.42 -4.70 -9.91
CA LYS A 67 -3.22 -4.26 -9.20
C LYS A 67 -2.68 -5.43 -8.38
N ALA A 68 -1.43 -5.80 -8.60
CA ALA A 68 -0.74 -6.86 -7.84
C ALA A 68 0.46 -6.27 -7.09
N THR A 69 0.62 -6.67 -5.83
CA THR A 69 1.79 -6.31 -5.02
C THR A 69 2.36 -7.60 -4.41
N THR A 70 3.64 -7.88 -4.66
CA THR A 70 4.34 -9.02 -4.10
C THR A 70 5.53 -8.53 -3.28
N VAL A 71 5.62 -8.95 -2.03
CA VAL A 71 6.68 -8.57 -1.11
C VAL A 71 7.29 -9.83 -0.52
N GLY A 72 8.59 -10.05 -0.74
CA GLY A 72 9.30 -11.26 -0.30
C GLY A 72 9.63 -11.31 1.19
N ALA A 73 9.60 -10.18 1.90
CA ALA A 73 9.95 -10.14 3.32
C ALA A 73 8.93 -9.31 4.13
N LEU A 74 9.07 -8.01 4.17
CA LEU A 74 8.27 -7.14 5.03
C LEU A 74 7.48 -6.12 4.21
N ASN A 75 6.17 -6.06 4.43
CA ASN A 75 5.31 -4.98 3.96
C ASN A 75 4.83 -4.17 5.17
N THR A 76 5.16 -2.89 5.22
CA THR A 76 4.77 -1.99 6.31
C THR A 76 3.90 -0.86 5.76
N MET A 77 2.76 -0.63 6.40
CA MET A 77 1.91 0.52 6.14
C MET A 77 1.73 1.31 7.44
N PHE A 78 2.11 2.58 7.42
CA PHE A 78 1.85 3.53 8.50
C PHE A 78 0.92 4.61 8.00
N VAL A 79 -0.21 4.81 8.67
CA VAL A 79 -1.21 5.83 8.35
C VAL A 79 -1.41 6.70 9.58
N GLY A 80 -1.02 7.97 9.52
CA GLY A 80 -1.17 8.93 10.63
C GLY A 80 -2.61 9.45 10.83
N GLY A 81 -3.50 9.19 9.89
CA GLY A 81 -4.91 9.54 9.92
C GLY A 81 -5.79 8.31 9.66
N ASP A 82 -6.83 8.48 8.87
CA ASP A 82 -7.78 7.43 8.55
C ASP A 82 -7.27 6.49 7.44
N SER A 83 -7.56 5.20 7.57
CA SER A 83 -7.37 4.21 6.51
C SER A 83 -8.71 3.57 6.18
N MET A 84 -9.08 3.59 4.90
CA MET A 84 -10.35 3.03 4.41
C MET A 84 -10.11 2.02 3.29
N ALA A 85 -10.73 0.85 3.39
CA ALA A 85 -10.78 -0.14 2.33
C ALA A 85 -12.25 -0.47 2.01
N THR A 86 -12.65 -0.33 0.73
CA THR A 86 -13.98 -0.73 0.25
C THR A 86 -13.82 -1.83 -0.78
N ILE A 87 -14.41 -3.00 -0.52
CA ILE A 87 -14.29 -4.17 -1.38
C ILE A 87 -15.72 -4.62 -1.76
N MET A 88 -16.06 -4.48 -3.03
CA MET A 88 -17.39 -4.88 -3.55
C MET A 88 -17.54 -6.39 -3.74
N GLY A 89 -16.44 -7.11 -3.71
CA GLY A 89 -16.40 -8.56 -3.84
C GLY A 89 -15.95 -9.25 -2.56
N LYS A 90 -15.16 -10.30 -2.70
CA LYS A 90 -14.64 -11.10 -1.58
C LYS A 90 -13.29 -10.58 -1.13
N LEU A 91 -13.10 -10.39 0.16
CA LEU A 91 -11.79 -10.31 0.81
C LEU A 91 -11.38 -11.72 1.29
N THR A 92 -10.15 -12.13 0.97
CA THR A 92 -9.54 -13.35 1.51
C THR A 92 -8.21 -13.01 2.11
N GLU A 93 -8.00 -13.35 3.37
CA GLU A 93 -6.74 -13.24 4.08
C GLU A 93 -6.32 -14.65 4.53
N MET A 94 -5.06 -15.01 4.24
CA MET A 94 -4.46 -16.27 4.67
C MET A 94 -3.14 -15.92 5.37
N ILE A 95 -3.04 -16.26 6.64
CA ILE A 95 -1.92 -15.89 7.50
C ILE A 95 -1.45 -17.15 8.23
N GLU A 96 -0.19 -17.52 8.06
CA GLU A 96 0.41 -18.68 8.72
C GLU A 96 0.83 -18.40 10.17
N GLY A 97 1.05 -17.13 10.49
CA GLY A 97 1.42 -16.67 11.84
C GLY A 97 0.25 -16.05 12.61
N ASP A 98 0.57 -15.18 13.54
CA ASP A 98 -0.41 -14.52 14.38
C ASP A 98 -1.10 -13.36 13.68
N VAL A 99 -2.37 -13.14 13.99
CA VAL A 99 -3.12 -11.92 13.64
C VAL A 99 -3.40 -11.14 14.91
N ILE A 100 -2.86 -9.92 14.98
CA ILE A 100 -3.09 -9.00 16.10
C ILE A 100 -3.90 -7.82 15.60
N SER A 101 -5.09 -7.61 16.18
CA SER A 101 -5.92 -6.44 15.94
C SER A 101 -6.21 -5.74 17.25
N GLU A 102 -5.74 -4.51 17.40
CA GLU A 102 -5.88 -3.73 18.64
C GLU A 102 -6.55 -2.39 18.36
N THR A 103 -7.61 -2.06 19.11
CA THR A 103 -8.24 -0.74 19.12
C THR A 103 -8.04 -0.10 20.49
N LYS A 104 -7.12 0.88 20.58
CA LYS A 104 -6.75 1.51 21.86
C LYS A 104 -7.80 2.50 22.36
N GLN A 105 -8.37 3.27 21.45
CA GLN A 105 -9.39 4.27 21.77
C GLN A 105 -10.52 4.13 20.78
N GLY A 106 -11.68 3.72 21.24
CA GLY A 106 -12.85 3.55 20.38
C GLY A 106 -13.37 2.11 20.40
N LYS A 107 -14.06 1.73 19.34
CA LYS A 107 -14.85 0.50 19.25
C LYS A 107 -14.46 -0.31 18.01
N THR A 108 -14.26 -1.59 18.18
CA THR A 108 -14.21 -2.54 17.07
C THR A 108 -15.61 -3.06 16.78
N THR A 109 -16.10 -2.95 15.55
CA THR A 109 -17.41 -3.42 15.13
C THR A 109 -17.28 -4.39 13.98
N ILE A 110 -17.89 -5.56 14.10
CA ILE A 110 -17.96 -6.58 13.05
C ILE A 110 -19.46 -6.87 12.80
N ASN A 111 -19.94 -6.57 11.60
CA ASN A 111 -21.33 -6.79 11.20
C ASN A 111 -21.39 -7.72 9.98
N SER A 112 -22.40 -8.58 9.94
CA SER A 112 -22.69 -9.45 8.80
C SER A 112 -24.20 -9.69 8.70
N GLU A 113 -24.75 -9.58 7.48
CA GLU A 113 -26.16 -9.89 7.22
C GLU A 113 -26.48 -11.38 7.30
N LYS A 114 -25.51 -12.24 6.94
CA LYS A 114 -25.73 -13.70 6.88
C LYS A 114 -25.21 -14.46 8.08
N GLY A 115 -24.17 -13.98 8.73
CA GLY A 115 -23.58 -14.64 9.88
C GLY A 115 -22.09 -14.36 10.05
N ILE A 116 -21.60 -14.61 11.25
CA ILE A 116 -20.19 -14.55 11.62
C ILE A 116 -19.83 -15.92 12.18
N GLU A 117 -18.91 -16.60 11.54
CA GLU A 117 -18.38 -17.88 11.99
C GLU A 117 -16.98 -17.69 12.56
N SER A 118 -16.77 -18.20 13.76
CA SER A 118 -15.46 -18.25 14.42
C SER A 118 -15.17 -19.67 14.85
N SER A 119 -14.11 -20.26 14.34
CA SER A 119 -13.70 -21.63 14.63
C SER A 119 -12.25 -21.66 15.09
N SER A 120 -11.95 -22.52 16.06
CA SER A 120 -10.60 -22.73 16.58
C SER A 120 -10.42 -24.18 16.99
N ASN A 121 -9.26 -24.77 16.70
CA ASN A 121 -8.87 -26.07 17.25
C ASN A 121 -8.47 -26.01 18.72
N GLY A 122 -8.22 -24.80 19.25
CA GLY A 122 -7.96 -24.52 20.65
C GLY A 122 -9.13 -23.80 21.32
N ALA A 123 -8.86 -22.95 22.29
CA ALA A 123 -9.88 -22.18 22.97
C ALA A 123 -10.24 -20.89 22.22
N ILE A 124 -11.50 -20.47 22.30
CA ILE A 124 -11.96 -19.13 21.96
C ILE A 124 -12.24 -18.41 23.29
N ASN A 125 -11.36 -17.50 23.68
CA ASN A 125 -11.51 -16.74 24.91
C ASN A 125 -12.15 -15.39 24.65
N LYS A 126 -13.24 -15.07 25.38
CA LYS A 126 -13.87 -13.75 25.39
C LYS A 126 -13.75 -13.18 26.79
N HIS A 127 -13.11 -12.04 26.93
CA HIS A 127 -12.93 -11.36 28.21
C HIS A 127 -13.40 -9.92 28.11
N ALA A 128 -14.20 -9.48 29.07
CA ALA A 128 -14.62 -8.10 29.21
C ALA A 128 -14.57 -7.69 30.69
N GLN A 129 -14.22 -6.43 30.98
CA GLN A 129 -14.19 -5.91 32.36
C GLN A 129 -15.59 -5.70 32.93
N THR A 130 -16.58 -5.45 32.09
CA THR A 130 -17.95 -5.17 32.54
C THR A 130 -18.90 -6.28 32.15
N GLU A 131 -19.09 -6.56 30.87
CA GLU A 131 -20.11 -7.50 30.42
C GLU A 131 -19.77 -8.13 29.08
N VAL A 132 -20.11 -9.42 28.91
CA VAL A 132 -20.16 -10.13 27.63
C VAL A 132 -21.63 -10.48 27.38
N GLN A 133 -22.27 -9.80 26.43
CA GLN A 133 -23.66 -10.07 26.03
C GLN A 133 -23.72 -10.95 24.80
N ASN A 134 -24.46 -12.05 24.87
CA ASN A 134 -24.81 -12.90 23.74
C ASN A 134 -26.33 -12.84 23.57
N ASN A 135 -26.82 -12.00 22.65
CA ASN A 135 -28.23 -11.86 22.37
C ASN A 135 -28.61 -12.65 21.11
N SER A 136 -29.66 -13.46 21.20
CA SER A 136 -30.21 -14.20 20.08
C SER A 136 -31.71 -14.05 20.09
N ALA A 137 -32.35 -13.83 18.92
CA ALA A 137 -33.80 -13.85 18.78
C ALA A 137 -34.40 -15.26 18.95
N GLU A 138 -33.56 -16.30 18.79
CA GLU A 138 -33.90 -17.71 19.01
C GLU A 138 -33.06 -18.30 20.13
N LYS A 139 -33.02 -19.64 20.26
CA LYS A 139 -32.28 -20.31 21.34
C LYS A 139 -30.77 -20.17 21.15
N SER A 140 -30.07 -19.60 22.12
CA SER A 140 -28.64 -19.68 22.25
C SER A 140 -28.26 -21.07 22.81
N LYS A 141 -27.44 -21.82 22.07
CA LYS A 141 -26.81 -23.05 22.57
C LYS A 141 -25.40 -22.74 22.98
N GLN A 142 -25.09 -22.83 24.25
CA GLN A 142 -23.73 -22.82 24.80
C GLN A 142 -23.46 -24.24 25.32
N PHE A 143 -22.39 -24.85 24.76
CA PHE A 143 -21.94 -26.18 25.17
C PHE A 143 -20.68 -26.02 26.00
#